data_c77e444cf1b52a72549c79f607922e33
#
_entry.id   c77e444cf1b52a72549c79f607922e33
#
_cell.length_a   1.000
_cell.length_b   1.000
_cell.length_c   1.000
_cell.angle_alpha   90.00
_cell.angle_beta   90.00
_cell.angle_gamma   90.00
#
_symmetry.space_group_name_H-M   'P 1'
#
loop_
_entity.id
_entity.type
_entity.pdbx_description
1 polymer ?
#
loop_
_entity_poly.entity_id
_entity_poly.type
_entity_poly.pdbx_seq_one_letter_code
_entity_poly.pdbx_strand_id
1 'polypeptide(L)' 'MFDEDWVYFQAPPAEMTFINRIIEGCDYLGVVTALDGRKGLGFVRTTKDTAGETKELLQSLPIPVRILSRQEALAAAGQQ' A
#
# COMPACT_ATOMS: atom_id res chain seq x y z
N MET A 1 -9.14 12.59 1.47
CA MET A 1 -8.33 12.96 0.30
C MET A 1 -7.11 12.06 0.19
N PHE A 2 -6.79 11.65 -1.02
CA PHE A 2 -5.71 10.70 -1.26
C PHE A 2 -4.46 11.44 -1.73
N ASP A 3 -3.37 11.30 -0.97
CA ASP A 3 -2.12 12.01 -1.20
C ASP A 3 -1.25 11.28 -2.22
N GLU A 4 -0.56 12.03 -3.07
CA GLU A 4 0.34 11.47 -4.07
C GLU A 4 1.59 10.86 -3.44
N ASP A 5 1.97 11.32 -2.26
CA ASP A 5 3.14 10.80 -1.56
C ASP A 5 2.86 9.50 -0.83
N TRP A 6 1.60 9.08 -0.74
CA TRP A 6 1.27 7.80 -0.16
C TRP A 6 1.64 6.68 -1.13
N VAL A 7 1.97 5.52 -0.59
CA VAL A 7 2.32 4.36 -1.39
C VAL A 7 1.09 3.50 -1.60
N TYR A 8 0.66 3.36 -2.83
CA TYR A 8 -0.50 2.56 -3.21
C TYR A 8 -0.04 1.22 -3.74
N PHE A 9 -0.78 0.17 -3.43
CA PHE A 9 -0.38 -1.17 -3.83
C PHE A 9 -1.59 -2.06 -4.04
N GLN A 10 -1.33 -3.17 -4.74
CA GLN A 10 -2.30 -4.24 -4.89
C GLN A 10 -1.61 -5.56 -4.57
N ALA A 11 -2.27 -6.40 -3.79
CA ALA A 11 -1.76 -7.70 -3.37
C ALA A 11 -2.94 -8.66 -3.28
N PRO A 12 -2.69 -9.98 -3.15
CA PRO A 12 -3.78 -10.91 -2.92
C PRO A 12 -4.55 -10.51 -1.66
N PRO A 13 -5.88 -10.43 -1.72
CA PRO A 13 -6.68 -9.98 -0.56
C PRO A 13 -6.37 -10.75 0.72
N ALA A 14 -6.09 -12.05 0.62
CA ALA A 14 -5.77 -12.87 1.78
C ALA A 14 -4.48 -12.45 2.47
N GLU A 15 -3.62 -11.70 1.80
CA GLU A 15 -2.32 -11.27 2.33
C GLU A 15 -2.34 -9.88 2.95
N MET A 16 -3.49 -9.21 2.95
CA MET A 16 -3.59 -7.85 3.48
C MET A 16 -3.23 -7.79 4.97
N THR A 17 -3.65 -8.79 5.76
CA THR A 17 -3.32 -8.83 7.17
C THR A 17 -1.82 -8.98 7.39
N PHE A 18 -1.17 -9.80 6.57
CA PHE A 18 0.27 -9.98 6.63
C PHE A 18 1.01 -8.66 6.35
N ILE A 19 0.60 -7.97 5.29
CA ILE A 19 1.18 -6.68 4.92
C ILE A 19 1.00 -5.67 6.06
N ASN A 20 -0.20 -5.63 6.63
CA ASN A 20 -0.50 -4.72 7.72
C ASN A 20 0.44 -4.97 8.91
N ARG A 21 0.66 -6.22 9.27
CA ARG A 21 1.56 -6.57 10.38
C ARG A 21 3.00 -6.16 10.10
N ILE A 22 3.47 -6.34 8.88
CA ILE A 22 4.83 -5.97 8.52
C ILE A 22 5.01 -4.46 8.62
N ILE A 23 4.08 -3.69 8.09
CA ILE A 23 4.16 -2.22 8.13
C ILE A 23 4.03 -1.71 9.57
N GLU A 24 3.13 -2.28 10.37
CA GLU A 24 2.98 -1.89 11.77
C GLU A 24 4.26 -2.14 12.57
N GLY A 25 5.01 -3.16 12.22
CA GLY A 25 6.28 -3.45 12.85
C GLY A 25 7.36 -2.43 12.52
N CYS A 26 7.12 -1.59 11.53
CA CYS A 26 8.03 -0.52 11.10
C CYS A 26 7.41 0.81 11.48
N ASP A 27 7.54 1.20 12.73
CA ASP A 27 6.82 2.34 13.32
C ASP A 27 6.89 3.64 12.52
N TYR A 28 7.96 3.83 11.77
CA TYR A 28 8.18 5.08 11.06
C TYR A 28 7.67 5.08 9.62
N LEU A 29 7.18 3.95 9.12
CA LEU A 29 6.77 3.86 7.72
C LEU A 29 5.36 4.36 7.44
N GLY A 30 4.47 4.30 8.41
CA GLY A 30 3.11 4.80 8.24
C GLY A 30 2.05 3.78 8.62
N VAL A 31 0.83 4.05 8.20
CA VAL A 31 -0.34 3.23 8.54
C VAL A 31 -0.94 2.68 7.25
N VAL A 32 -1.20 1.37 7.24
CA VAL A 32 -1.85 0.71 6.11
C VAL A 32 -3.36 0.90 6.20
N THR A 33 -3.95 1.30 5.09
CA THR A 33 -5.40 1.44 4.98
C THR A 33 -5.87 0.70 3.73
N ALA A 34 -6.94 -0.06 3.87
CA ALA A 34 -7.52 -0.74 2.71
C ALA A 34 -8.32 0.26 1.88
N LEU A 35 -8.03 0.31 0.59
CA LEU A 35 -8.79 1.11 -0.35
C LEU A 35 -9.97 0.30 -0.89
N ASP A 36 -9.70 -0.96 -1.22
CA ASP A 36 -10.72 -1.94 -1.58
C ASP A 36 -10.20 -3.32 -1.19
N GLY A 37 -10.63 -3.80 -0.04
CA GLY A 37 -10.14 -5.07 0.50
C GLY A 37 -10.43 -6.27 -0.39
N ARG A 38 -11.53 -6.24 -1.12
CA ARG A 38 -11.92 -7.35 -2.00
C ARG A 38 -10.95 -7.50 -3.17
N LYS A 39 -10.41 -6.39 -3.62
CA LYS A 39 -9.44 -6.38 -4.73
C LYS A 39 -8.00 -6.43 -4.26
N GLY A 40 -7.77 -6.41 -2.95
CA GLY A 40 -6.43 -6.35 -2.42
C GLY A 40 -5.75 -5.01 -2.63
N LEU A 41 -6.54 -3.95 -2.77
CA LEU A 41 -6.03 -2.59 -2.96
C LEU A 41 -5.90 -1.89 -1.62
N GLY A 42 -4.76 -1.26 -1.41
CA GLY A 42 -4.52 -0.51 -0.20
C GLY A 42 -3.48 0.56 -0.41
N PHE A 43 -3.24 1.31 0.64
CA PHE A 43 -2.19 2.31 0.63
C PHE A 43 -1.57 2.45 2.02
N VAL A 44 -0.33 2.91 2.02
CA VAL A 44 0.38 3.24 3.24
C VAL A 44 0.52 4.76 3.28
N ARG A 45 0.11 5.38 4.38
CA ARG A 45 0.23 6.83 4.54
C ARG A 45 1.69 7.14 4.88
N THR A 46 2.42 7.53 3.87
CA THR A 46 3.84 7.82 4.00
C THR A 46 4.12 9.29 3.76
N THR A 47 5.35 9.70 4.07
CA THR A 47 5.87 10.99 3.68
C THR A 47 6.78 10.80 2.47
N LYS A 48 7.26 11.88 1.90
CA LYS A 48 8.24 11.80 0.81
C LYS A 48 9.47 11.01 1.25
N ASP A 49 9.87 11.18 2.50
CA ASP A 49 11.09 10.54 3.01
C ASP A 49 10.95 9.04 3.20
N THR A 50 9.75 8.57 3.52
CA THR A 50 9.52 7.16 3.82
C THR A 50 8.89 6.39 2.66
N ALA A 51 8.42 7.07 1.63
CA ALA A 51 7.75 6.40 0.51
C ALA A 51 8.66 5.40 -0.20
N GLY A 52 9.92 5.78 -0.44
CA GLY A 52 10.88 4.90 -1.11
C GLY A 52 11.15 3.63 -0.33
N GLU A 53 11.37 3.76 0.98
CA GLU A 53 11.60 2.61 1.84
C GLU A 53 10.39 1.69 1.89
N THR A 54 9.20 2.28 1.93
CA THR A 54 7.96 1.52 1.96
C THR A 54 7.79 0.70 0.68
N LYS A 55 8.08 1.30 -0.47
CA LYS A 55 8.01 0.59 -1.75
C LYS A 55 8.99 -0.58 -1.79
N GLU A 56 10.22 -0.34 -1.36
CA GLU A 56 11.23 -1.40 -1.32
C GLU A 56 10.81 -2.54 -0.40
N LEU A 57 10.27 -2.21 0.76
CA LEU A 57 9.81 -3.21 1.71
C LEU A 57 8.69 -4.06 1.10
N LEU A 58 7.69 -3.42 0.52
CA LEU A 58 6.57 -4.13 -0.09
C LEU A 58 7.02 -5.04 -1.22
N GLN A 59 7.96 -4.58 -2.03
CA GLN A 59 8.46 -5.38 -3.15
C GLN A 59 9.38 -6.52 -2.71
N SER A 60 9.91 -6.46 -1.50
CA SER A 60 10.78 -7.51 -0.96
C SER A 60 10.00 -8.65 -0.29
N LEU A 61 8.70 -8.49 -0.09
CA LEU A 61 7.89 -9.49 0.58
C LEU A 61 7.76 -10.75 -0.29
N PRO A 62 7.63 -11.94 0.34
CA PRO A 62 7.49 -13.19 -0.41
C PRO A 62 6.08 -13.42 -0.94
N ILE A 63 5.41 -12.35 -1.35
CA ILE A 63 4.08 -12.37 -1.95
C ILE A 63 4.07 -11.39 -3.10
N PRO A 64 3.19 -11.58 -4.10
CA PRO A 64 3.12 -10.67 -5.23
C PRO A 64 2.48 -9.34 -4.81
N VAL A 65 3.27 -8.30 -4.73
CA VAL A 65 2.79 -6.95 -4.45
C VAL A 65 3.09 -6.07 -5.66
N ARG A 66 2.06 -5.41 -6.14
CA ARG A 66 2.16 -4.50 -7.25
C ARG A 66 2.06 -3.06 -6.74
N ILE A 67 3.08 -2.27 -6.99
CA ILE A 67 3.07 -0.86 -6.61
C ILE A 67 2.32 -0.07 -7.69
N LEU A 68 1.38 0.74 -7.27
CA LEU A 68 0.55 1.54 -8.16
C LEU A 68 0.76 3.02 -7.91
N SER A 69 0.47 3.83 -8.92
CA SER A 69 0.34 5.27 -8.70
C SER A 69 -0.99 5.55 -8.03
N ARG A 70 -1.14 6.74 -7.47
CA ARG A 70 -2.42 7.17 -6.89
C ARG A 70 -3.54 7.02 -7.91
N GLN A 71 -3.31 7.50 -9.12
CA GLN A 71 -4.31 7.46 -10.19
C GLN A 71 -4.71 6.04 -10.55
N GLU A 72 -3.73 5.15 -10.68
CA GLU A 72 -3.98 3.75 -10.98
C GLU A 72 -4.80 3.08 -9.88
N ALA A 73 -4.46 3.35 -8.63
CA ALA A 73 -5.14 2.75 -7.49
C ALA A 73 -6.59 3.21 -7.41
N LEU A 74 -6.83 4.51 -7.56
CA LEU A 74 -8.19 5.05 -7.50
C LEU A 74 -9.05 4.55 -8.65
N ALA A 75 -8.46 4.43 -9.85
CA ALA A 75 -9.17 3.88 -10.99
C ALA A 75 -9.52 2.41 -10.76
N ALA A 76 -8.58 1.63 -10.22
CA ALA A 76 -8.82 0.22 -9.94
C ALA A 76 -9.90 0.01 -8.88
N ALA A 77 -9.98 0.94 -7.92
CA ALA A 77 -11.00 0.89 -6.86
C ALA A 77 -12.36 1.43 -7.32
N GLY A 78 -12.43 1.99 -8.54
CA GLY A 78 -13.67 2.60 -9.04
C GLY A 78 -13.95 3.97 -8.47
N GLN A 79 -12.97 4.62 -7.86
CA GLN A 79 -13.11 5.97 -7.31
C GLN A 79 -12.47 6.97 -8.27
N GLN A 80 -13.26 7.94 -8.69
CA GLN A 80 -12.78 8.95 -9.62
C GLN A 80 -13.15 10.34 -9.18
#